data_dd65a30c0e2a3acb6e675785a4f40f59
#
_entry.id   dd65a30c0e2a3acb6e675785a4f40f59
#
_cell.length_a   1.000
_cell.length_b   1.000
_cell.length_c   1.000
_cell.angle_alpha   90.00
_cell.angle_beta   90.00
_cell.angle_gamma   90.00
#
_symmetry.space_group_name_H-M   'P 1'
#
loop_
_entity.id
_entity.type
_entity.pdbx_description
1 polymer ?
#
loop_
_entity_poly.entity_id
_entity_poly.type
_entity_poly.pdbx_seq_one_letter_code
_entity_poly.pdbx_strand_id
1 'polypeptide(L)'
;CDTFIKSDDLSIDTDALIEKVNRDNIKLLLFSNPCNPTGQGMTAEDARRLVTSVNALVILDEAYMDFWDQSLINEVEKYSNLIIFRTASKAVGSAALRLGFAVANETISRAVKAVKSPYNVNTFSQVVGSIIYKNKDYLKNRQKTIVRNREKLYNDLLGLSALSDDFKVYN
;
A
#
# COMPACT_ATOMS: atom_id res chain seq x y z
N CYS A 1 -18.32 -6.03 10.43
CA CYS A 1 -16.90 -5.90 10.13
C CYS A 1 -16.19 -7.16 10.57
N ASP A 2 -15.40 -7.74 9.70
CA ASP A 2 -14.68 -8.98 9.95
C ASP A 2 -13.18 -8.77 9.70
N THR A 3 -12.35 -9.57 10.34
CA THR A 3 -10.87 -9.47 10.25
C THR A 3 -10.32 -10.78 9.68
N PHE A 4 -9.36 -10.67 8.77
CA PHE A 4 -8.59 -11.81 8.30
C PHE A 4 -7.30 -11.91 9.13
N ILE A 5 -7.10 -13.09 9.75
CA ILE A 5 -5.90 -13.34 10.57
C ILE A 5 -4.77 -13.78 9.65
N LYS A 6 -3.61 -13.16 9.84
CA LYS A 6 -2.38 -13.54 9.13
C LYS A 6 -1.82 -14.86 9.69
N SER A 7 -1.02 -15.54 8.88
CA SER A 7 -0.22 -16.69 9.29
C SER A 7 0.86 -16.31 10.32
N ASP A 8 1.50 -17.32 10.95
CA ASP A 8 2.52 -17.11 11.98
C ASP A 8 3.75 -16.33 11.49
N ASP A 9 4.02 -16.36 10.19
CA ASP A 9 5.06 -15.57 9.53
C ASP A 9 4.60 -14.16 9.15
N LEU A 10 3.38 -13.77 9.56
CA LEU A 10 2.71 -12.50 9.27
C LEU A 10 2.31 -12.30 7.81
N SER A 11 2.45 -13.30 6.95
CA SER A 11 2.00 -13.28 5.56
C SER A 11 0.48 -13.40 5.43
N ILE A 12 -0.06 -13.01 4.28
CA ILE A 12 -1.47 -13.23 3.93
C ILE A 12 -1.54 -14.46 3.01
N ASP A 13 -2.29 -15.48 3.44
CA ASP A 13 -2.68 -16.56 2.55
C ASP A 13 -3.74 -16.04 1.59
N THR A 14 -3.34 -15.81 0.34
CA THR A 14 -4.18 -15.21 -0.69
C THR A 14 -5.35 -16.11 -1.05
N ASP A 15 -5.17 -17.44 -1.09
CA ASP A 15 -6.23 -18.37 -1.45
C ASP A 15 -7.28 -18.46 -0.35
N ALA A 16 -6.85 -18.55 0.90
CA ALA A 16 -7.76 -18.53 2.04
C ALA A 16 -8.53 -17.20 2.14
N LEU A 17 -7.87 -16.06 1.79
CA LEU A 17 -8.53 -14.76 1.76
C LEU A 17 -9.60 -14.69 0.65
N ILE A 18 -9.30 -15.16 -0.56
CA ILE A 18 -10.25 -15.21 -1.68
C ILE A 18 -11.45 -16.09 -1.30
N GLU A 19 -11.19 -17.28 -0.76
CA GLU A 19 -12.25 -18.19 -0.32
C GLU A 19 -13.17 -17.52 0.71
N LYS A 20 -12.58 -16.90 1.75
CA LYS A 20 -13.36 -16.21 2.80
C LYS A 20 -14.21 -15.07 2.22
N VAL A 21 -13.61 -14.21 1.38
CA VAL A 21 -14.32 -13.05 0.78
C VAL A 21 -15.54 -13.52 -0.01
N ASN A 22 -15.39 -14.58 -0.81
CA ASN A 22 -16.47 -15.09 -1.65
C ASN A 22 -17.52 -15.88 -0.84
N ARG A 23 -17.09 -16.76 0.07
CA ARG A 23 -17.97 -17.54 0.93
C ARG A 23 -18.86 -16.66 1.81
N ASP A 24 -18.27 -15.66 2.44
CA ASP A 24 -18.96 -14.78 3.39
C ASP A 24 -19.65 -13.59 2.68
N ASN A 25 -19.61 -13.56 1.34
CA ASN A 25 -20.20 -12.51 0.47
C ASN A 25 -19.76 -11.08 0.87
N ILE A 26 -18.48 -10.93 1.19
CA ILE A 26 -17.90 -9.64 1.59
C ILE A 26 -17.93 -8.67 0.41
N LYS A 27 -18.39 -7.45 0.63
CA LYS A 27 -18.55 -6.44 -0.43
C LYS A 27 -17.42 -5.42 -0.49
N LEU A 28 -16.66 -5.31 0.58
CA LEU A 28 -15.52 -4.38 0.66
C LEU A 28 -14.38 -5.07 1.39
N LEU A 29 -13.23 -5.13 0.74
CA LEU A 29 -11.97 -5.58 1.32
C LEU A 29 -10.99 -4.42 1.37
N LEU A 30 -10.44 -4.13 2.55
CA LEU A 30 -9.46 -3.06 2.76
C LEU A 30 -8.28 -3.59 3.55
N PHE A 31 -7.06 -3.42 3.05
CA PHE A 31 -5.83 -3.72 3.78
C PHE A 31 -4.63 -2.91 3.27
N SER A 32 -3.62 -2.78 4.14
CA SER A 32 -2.34 -2.13 3.80
C SER A 32 -1.43 -3.10 3.05
N ASN A 33 -0.86 -2.64 1.94
CA ASN A 33 0.10 -3.40 1.12
C ASN A 33 1.26 -2.51 0.65
N PRO A 34 2.47 -2.59 1.23
CA PRO A 34 2.84 -3.40 2.41
C PRO A 34 2.23 -2.89 3.71
N CYS A 35 2.21 -3.76 4.72
CA CYS A 35 1.55 -3.51 6.00
C CYS A 35 2.49 -2.86 7.02
N ASN A 36 2.03 -1.86 7.72
CA ASN A 36 2.64 -1.35 8.95
C ASN A 36 1.89 -1.97 10.16
N PRO A 37 2.56 -2.57 11.15
CA PRO A 37 4.01 -2.53 11.42
C PRO A 37 4.81 -3.73 10.87
N THR A 38 4.18 -4.72 10.23
CA THR A 38 4.82 -6.01 9.94
C THR A 38 5.83 -5.96 8.79
N GLY A 39 5.76 -4.95 7.91
CA GLY A 39 6.55 -4.89 6.68
C GLY A 39 6.07 -5.85 5.58
N GLN A 40 5.28 -6.86 5.93
CA GLN A 40 4.82 -7.87 4.99
C GLN A 40 3.81 -7.31 3.99
N GLY A 41 3.87 -7.80 2.77
CA GLY A 41 2.97 -7.41 1.70
C GLY A 41 2.64 -8.55 0.75
N MET A 42 1.62 -8.33 -0.05
CA MET A 42 1.19 -9.22 -1.12
C MET A 42 1.91 -8.84 -2.40
N THR A 43 2.43 -9.82 -3.14
CA THR A 43 3.08 -9.56 -4.43
C THR A 43 2.08 -8.98 -5.45
N ALA A 44 2.58 -8.34 -6.50
CA ALA A 44 1.71 -7.85 -7.58
C ALA A 44 0.93 -8.99 -8.26
N GLU A 45 1.51 -10.20 -8.35
CA GLU A 45 0.84 -11.38 -8.89
C GLU A 45 -0.32 -11.82 -8.01
N ASP A 46 -0.10 -11.95 -6.69
CA ASP A 46 -1.14 -12.32 -5.73
C ASP A 46 -2.22 -11.25 -5.61
N ALA A 47 -1.84 -9.97 -5.60
CA ALA A 47 -2.79 -8.86 -5.59
C ALA A 47 -3.67 -8.86 -6.85
N ARG A 48 -3.10 -9.16 -8.02
CA ARG A 48 -3.84 -9.31 -9.28
C ARG A 48 -4.80 -10.49 -9.22
N ARG A 49 -4.34 -11.63 -8.72
CA ARG A 49 -5.15 -12.84 -8.52
C ARG A 49 -6.31 -12.56 -7.57
N LEU A 50 -6.06 -11.90 -6.44
CA LEU A 50 -7.10 -11.50 -5.49
C LEU A 50 -8.16 -10.62 -6.15
N VAL A 51 -7.75 -9.50 -6.77
CA VAL A 51 -8.67 -8.53 -7.38
C VAL A 51 -9.56 -9.16 -8.45
N THR A 52 -9.02 -10.11 -9.23
CA THR A 52 -9.77 -10.77 -10.31
C THR A 52 -10.66 -11.92 -9.82
N SER A 53 -10.42 -12.44 -8.61
CA SER A 53 -11.10 -13.61 -8.08
C SER A 53 -12.23 -13.30 -7.07
N VAL A 54 -12.38 -12.04 -6.66
CA VAL A 54 -13.39 -11.65 -5.66
C VAL A 54 -14.48 -10.75 -6.24
N ASN A 55 -15.71 -10.94 -5.78
CA ASN A 55 -16.85 -10.05 -6.07
C ASN A 55 -17.01 -8.99 -4.97
N ALA A 56 -15.92 -8.27 -4.70
CA ALA A 56 -15.82 -7.22 -3.69
C ALA A 56 -15.07 -6.02 -4.26
N LEU A 57 -15.36 -4.82 -3.78
CA LEU A 57 -14.49 -3.68 -3.96
C LEU A 57 -13.21 -3.87 -3.12
N VAL A 58 -12.06 -3.86 -3.76
CA VAL A 58 -10.76 -4.02 -3.10
C VAL A 58 -10.10 -2.66 -2.98
N ILE A 59 -9.70 -2.30 -1.77
CA ILE A 59 -8.93 -1.08 -1.49
C ILE A 59 -7.56 -1.50 -0.97
N LEU A 60 -6.52 -1.19 -1.74
CA LEU A 60 -5.14 -1.38 -1.33
C LEU A 60 -4.60 -0.06 -0.78
N ASP A 61 -4.30 -0.03 0.52
CA ASP A 61 -3.57 1.09 1.12
C ASP A 61 -2.07 0.91 0.87
N GLU A 62 -1.58 1.55 -0.18
CA GLU A 62 -0.20 1.54 -0.61
C GLU A 62 0.62 2.70 -0.02
N ALA A 63 0.35 3.12 1.20
CA ALA A 63 1.08 4.22 1.85
C ALA A 63 2.60 3.97 1.94
N TYR A 64 3.03 2.74 1.94
CA TYR A 64 4.44 2.33 2.01
C TYR A 64 4.99 1.70 0.72
N MET A 65 4.18 1.61 -0.34
CA MET A 65 4.56 0.96 -1.60
C MET A 65 5.68 1.68 -2.36
N ASP A 66 5.96 2.93 -2.04
CA ASP A 66 7.13 3.64 -2.59
C ASP A 66 8.47 2.99 -2.19
N PHE A 67 8.47 2.12 -1.18
CA PHE A 67 9.65 1.35 -0.75
C PHE A 67 9.69 -0.06 -1.33
N TRP A 68 8.70 -0.41 -2.18
CA TRP A 68 8.57 -1.70 -2.83
C TRP A 68 7.99 -1.52 -4.24
N ASP A 69 8.16 -2.52 -5.13
CA ASP A 69 7.81 -2.40 -6.56
C ASP A 69 6.61 -3.26 -6.99
N GLN A 70 5.75 -3.66 -6.02
CA GLN A 70 4.66 -4.60 -6.22
C GLN A 70 3.28 -3.93 -6.41
N SER A 71 3.26 -2.71 -6.93
CA SER A 71 2.01 -1.96 -7.12
C SER A 71 1.27 -2.33 -8.40
N LEU A 72 -0.06 -2.38 -8.32
CA LEU A 72 -0.95 -2.46 -9.49
C LEU A 72 -1.34 -1.08 -10.07
N ILE A 73 -0.72 0.01 -9.64
CA ILE A 73 -1.14 1.37 -9.99
C ILE A 73 -1.13 1.62 -11.51
N ASN A 74 -0.17 1.04 -12.24
CA ASN A 74 -0.04 1.21 -13.68
C ASN A 74 -1.07 0.42 -14.50
N GLU A 75 -1.80 -0.47 -13.85
CA GLU A 75 -2.83 -1.29 -14.49
C GLU A 75 -4.23 -1.14 -13.84
N VAL A 76 -4.39 -0.17 -12.92
CA VAL A 76 -5.63 0.03 -12.17
C VAL A 76 -6.86 0.24 -13.05
N GLU A 77 -6.70 0.82 -14.24
CA GLU A 77 -7.78 1.00 -15.22
C GLU A 77 -8.38 -0.30 -15.74
N LYS A 78 -7.65 -1.42 -15.65
CA LYS A 78 -8.14 -2.74 -16.08
C LYS A 78 -9.16 -3.35 -15.11
N TYR A 79 -9.22 -2.86 -13.88
CA TYR A 79 -10.03 -3.47 -12.80
C TYR A 79 -11.23 -2.61 -12.46
N SER A 80 -12.42 -3.21 -12.53
CA SER A 80 -13.69 -2.52 -12.20
C SER A 80 -13.93 -2.40 -10.69
N ASN A 81 -13.09 -3.03 -9.87
CA ASN A 81 -13.28 -3.18 -8.43
C ASN A 81 -12.03 -2.84 -7.60
N LEU A 82 -11.06 -2.08 -8.15
CA LEU A 82 -9.83 -1.73 -7.45
C LEU A 82 -9.72 -0.24 -7.18
N ILE A 83 -9.37 0.10 -5.93
CA ILE A 83 -8.91 1.44 -5.52
C ILE A 83 -7.54 1.28 -4.89
N ILE A 84 -6.60 2.14 -5.25
CA ILE A 84 -5.27 2.22 -4.63
C ILE A 84 -5.14 3.55 -3.91
N PHE A 85 -4.79 3.51 -2.62
CA PHE A 85 -4.45 4.71 -1.85
C PHE A 85 -2.96 4.97 -1.86
N ARG A 86 -2.57 6.22 -2.05
CA ARG A 86 -1.19 6.72 -1.95
C ARG A 86 -1.13 7.95 -1.07
N THR A 87 0.04 8.25 -0.50
CA THR A 87 0.21 9.38 0.41
C THR A 87 1.54 10.10 0.24
N ALA A 88 1.54 11.42 0.42
CA ALA A 88 2.75 12.21 0.57
C ALA A 88 3.38 12.12 1.97
N SER A 89 2.72 11.44 2.91
CA SER A 89 3.11 11.45 4.34
C SER A 89 4.32 10.58 4.67
N LYS A 90 4.65 9.59 3.82
CA LYS A 90 5.68 8.56 4.11
C LYS A 90 6.94 8.78 3.29
N ALA A 91 7.12 8.10 2.18
CA ALA A 91 8.33 8.19 1.35
C ALA A 91 8.65 9.62 0.86
N VAL A 92 7.62 10.39 0.57
CA VAL A 92 7.75 11.82 0.19
C VAL A 92 8.17 12.70 1.37
N GLY A 93 7.91 12.26 2.63
CA GLY A 93 8.30 12.98 3.84
C GLY A 93 7.52 14.27 4.10
N SER A 94 6.30 14.37 3.58
CA SER A 94 5.49 15.61 3.62
C SER A 94 4.16 15.41 4.37
N ALA A 95 4.21 14.77 5.53
CA ALA A 95 3.03 14.43 6.34
C ALA A 95 2.18 15.66 6.72
N ALA A 96 2.81 16.81 6.97
CA ALA A 96 2.13 18.06 7.34
C ALA A 96 1.23 18.62 6.22
N LEU A 97 1.47 18.25 4.96
CA LEU A 97 0.62 18.68 3.84
C LEU A 97 -0.77 18.03 3.84
N ARG A 98 -0.98 16.95 4.57
CA ARG A 98 -2.23 16.21 4.60
C ARG A 98 -2.71 15.81 3.18
N LEU A 99 -1.77 15.41 2.32
CA LEU A 99 -2.02 15.11 0.91
C LEU A 99 -1.98 13.59 0.68
N GLY A 100 -3.07 13.06 0.14
CA GLY A 100 -3.22 11.68 -0.29
C GLY A 100 -3.96 11.60 -1.62
N PHE A 101 -3.92 10.42 -2.23
CA PHE A 101 -4.49 10.14 -3.54
C PHE A 101 -5.28 8.84 -3.49
N ALA A 102 -6.46 8.83 -4.10
CA ALA A 102 -7.19 7.62 -4.47
C ALA A 102 -7.07 7.45 -5.98
N VAL A 103 -6.53 6.33 -6.43
CA VAL A 103 -6.34 6.00 -7.84
C VAL A 103 -7.23 4.80 -8.17
N ALA A 104 -8.10 4.96 -9.16
CA ALA A 104 -9.04 3.94 -9.61
C ALA A 104 -9.41 4.20 -11.06
N ASN A 105 -10.12 3.27 -11.70
CA ASN A 105 -10.69 3.50 -13.03
C ASN A 105 -11.65 4.69 -13.02
N GLU A 106 -12.04 5.15 -14.20
CA GLU A 106 -12.87 6.35 -14.37
C GLU A 106 -14.24 6.24 -13.68
N THR A 107 -14.87 5.07 -13.70
CA THR A 107 -16.19 4.84 -13.11
C THR A 107 -16.16 5.01 -11.60
N ILE A 108 -15.22 4.33 -10.93
CA ILE A 108 -15.03 4.46 -9.48
C ILE A 108 -14.59 5.88 -9.11
N SER A 109 -13.67 6.47 -9.89
CA SER A 109 -13.19 7.83 -9.65
C SER A 109 -14.33 8.87 -9.72
N ARG A 110 -15.26 8.72 -10.64
CA ARG A 110 -16.46 9.56 -10.72
C ARG A 110 -17.38 9.37 -9.51
N ALA A 111 -17.61 8.12 -9.09
CA ALA A 111 -18.45 7.85 -7.92
C ALA A 111 -17.85 8.45 -6.64
N VAL A 112 -16.53 8.29 -6.42
CA VAL A 112 -15.83 8.88 -5.27
C VAL A 112 -15.88 10.41 -5.32
N LYS A 113 -15.68 11.01 -6.49
CA LYS A 113 -15.79 12.47 -6.66
C LYS A 113 -17.18 13.02 -6.33
N ALA A 114 -18.23 12.27 -6.63
CA ALA A 114 -19.62 12.69 -6.37
C ALA A 114 -19.95 12.79 -4.87
N VAL A 115 -19.31 11.97 -4.04
CA VAL A 115 -19.59 11.88 -2.58
C VAL A 115 -18.54 12.56 -1.69
N LYS A 116 -17.35 12.86 -2.24
CA LYS A 116 -16.32 13.53 -1.44
C LYS A 116 -16.65 14.99 -1.15
N SER A 117 -16.22 15.51 0.01
CA SER A 117 -16.29 16.93 0.30
C SER A 117 -15.48 17.76 -0.72
N PRO A 118 -15.96 18.94 -1.15
CA PRO A 118 -15.29 19.75 -2.16
C PRO A 118 -13.92 20.33 -1.71
N TYR A 119 -13.73 20.56 -0.41
CA TYR A 119 -12.60 21.30 0.15
C TYR A 119 -11.65 20.43 0.98
N ASN A 120 -11.44 19.17 0.58
CA ASN A 120 -10.61 18.21 1.34
C ASN A 120 -9.14 18.60 1.46
N VAL A 121 -8.59 19.27 0.44
CA VAL A 121 -7.18 19.66 0.39
C VAL A 121 -7.11 21.17 0.19
N ASN A 122 -6.43 21.87 1.09
CA ASN A 122 -6.25 23.31 0.99
C ASN A 122 -5.30 23.70 -0.16
N THR A 123 -5.39 24.93 -0.63
CA THR A 123 -4.62 25.44 -1.78
C THR A 123 -3.10 25.35 -1.55
N PHE A 124 -2.62 25.67 -0.35
CA PHE A 124 -1.20 25.58 -0.01
C PHE A 124 -0.66 24.16 -0.21
N SER A 125 -1.37 23.15 0.33
CA SER A 125 -1.01 21.74 0.16
C SER A 125 -1.00 21.31 -1.30
N GLN A 126 -1.94 21.80 -2.12
CA GLN A 126 -1.99 21.49 -3.55
C GLN A 126 -0.78 22.08 -4.29
N VAL A 127 -0.45 23.35 -4.05
CA VAL A 127 0.70 24.02 -4.69
C VAL A 127 2.00 23.37 -4.29
N VAL A 128 2.24 23.20 -2.98
CA VAL A 128 3.49 22.59 -2.48
C VAL A 128 3.61 21.14 -2.93
N GLY A 129 2.53 20.37 -2.86
CA GLY A 129 2.50 18.99 -3.37
C GLY A 129 2.84 18.92 -4.86
N SER A 130 2.30 19.81 -5.67
CA SER A 130 2.62 19.88 -7.11
C SER A 130 4.12 20.15 -7.35
N ILE A 131 4.73 21.04 -6.58
CA ILE A 131 6.18 21.33 -6.66
C ILE A 131 7.00 20.11 -6.27
N ILE A 132 6.64 19.44 -5.17
CA ILE A 132 7.36 18.25 -4.67
C ILE A 132 7.32 17.14 -5.71
N TYR A 133 6.15 16.79 -6.24
CA TYR A 133 6.01 15.69 -7.20
C TYR A 133 6.62 15.99 -8.58
N LYS A 134 6.92 17.24 -8.91
CA LYS A 134 7.73 17.59 -10.09
C LYS A 134 9.20 17.23 -9.93
N ASN A 135 9.71 17.14 -8.69
CA ASN A 135 11.10 16.80 -8.41
C ASN A 135 11.33 15.28 -8.30
N LYS A 136 10.96 14.54 -9.36
CA LYS A 136 10.95 13.07 -9.40
C LYS A 136 12.30 12.45 -9.06
N ASP A 137 13.40 12.99 -9.58
CA ASP A 137 14.75 12.45 -9.36
C ASP A 137 15.16 12.56 -7.89
N TYR A 138 14.86 13.67 -7.25
CA TYR A 138 15.10 13.85 -5.82
C TYR A 138 14.34 12.82 -4.99
N LEU A 139 13.05 12.66 -5.25
CA LEU A 139 12.21 11.66 -4.54
C LEU A 139 12.75 10.26 -4.75
N LYS A 140 13.06 9.88 -5.99
CA LYS A 140 13.60 8.55 -6.32
C LYS A 140 14.95 8.28 -5.64
N ASN A 141 15.82 9.27 -5.57
CA ASN A 141 17.11 9.11 -4.89
C ASN A 141 16.95 8.94 -3.38
N ARG A 142 16.02 9.67 -2.77
CA ARG A 142 15.70 9.50 -1.34
C ARG A 142 15.13 8.10 -1.05
N GLN A 143 14.18 7.63 -1.86
CA GLN A 143 13.61 6.28 -1.75
C GLN A 143 14.72 5.21 -1.81
N LYS A 144 15.61 5.30 -2.81
CA LYS A 144 16.75 4.37 -2.94
C LYS A 144 17.66 4.39 -1.71
N THR A 145 17.90 5.57 -1.13
CA THR A 145 18.71 5.67 0.08
C THR A 145 18.05 5.01 1.27
N ILE A 146 16.74 5.20 1.46
CA ILE A 146 15.98 4.57 2.55
C ILE A 146 15.98 3.04 2.39
N VAL A 147 15.69 2.53 1.19
CA VAL A 147 15.70 1.09 0.91
C VAL A 147 17.09 0.49 1.18
N ARG A 148 18.17 1.12 0.69
CA ARG A 148 19.53 0.66 0.97
C ARG A 148 19.85 0.62 2.47
N ASN A 149 19.43 1.62 3.23
CA ASN A 149 19.66 1.67 4.67
C ASN A 149 18.84 0.61 5.41
N ARG A 150 17.61 0.34 4.96
CA ARG A 150 16.78 -0.76 5.46
C ARG A 150 17.49 -2.11 5.25
N GLU A 151 17.96 -2.39 4.03
CA GLU A 151 18.66 -3.62 3.71
C GLU A 151 19.92 -3.80 4.58
N LYS A 152 20.68 -2.71 4.77
CA LYS A 152 21.84 -2.74 5.65
C LYS A 152 21.44 -3.10 7.08
N LEU A 153 20.45 -2.41 7.65
CA LEU A 153 19.97 -2.68 9.00
C LEU A 153 19.44 -4.12 9.15
N TYR A 154 18.68 -4.59 8.16
CA TYR A 154 18.18 -5.97 8.15
C TYR A 154 19.32 -7.00 8.22
N ASN A 155 20.37 -6.85 7.39
CA ASN A 155 21.51 -7.73 7.39
C ASN A 155 22.33 -7.65 8.69
N ASP A 156 22.51 -6.45 9.25
CA ASP A 156 23.18 -6.25 10.53
C ASP A 156 22.41 -6.97 11.67
N LEU A 157 21.07 -6.87 11.67
CA LEU A 157 20.20 -7.55 12.65
C LEU A 157 20.19 -9.07 12.47
N LEU A 158 20.21 -9.58 11.24
CA LEU A 158 20.34 -11.02 10.97
C LEU A 158 21.64 -11.57 11.55
N GLY A 159 22.75 -10.83 11.41
CA GLY A 159 24.02 -11.21 12.01
C GLY A 159 23.96 -11.30 13.54
N LEU A 160 23.23 -10.39 14.19
CA LEU A 160 23.01 -10.43 15.65
C LEU A 160 22.06 -11.57 16.06
N SER A 161 20.97 -11.79 15.32
CA SER A 161 20.00 -12.86 15.56
C SER A 161 20.63 -14.25 15.46
N ALA A 162 21.68 -14.42 14.65
CA ALA A 162 22.45 -15.67 14.58
C ALA A 162 23.29 -15.96 15.85
N LEU A 163 23.49 -14.97 16.73
CA LEU A 163 24.26 -15.09 17.97
C LEU A 163 23.39 -15.24 19.23
N SER A 164 22.06 -15.08 19.11
CA SER A 164 21.12 -15.15 20.23
C SER A 164 19.71 -15.54 19.74
N ASP A 165 19.05 -16.40 20.50
CA ASP A 165 17.65 -16.81 20.27
C ASP A 165 16.63 -15.82 20.87
N ASP A 166 17.08 -14.68 21.44
CA ASP A 166 16.22 -13.74 22.15
C ASP A 166 15.27 -12.96 21.23
N PHE A 167 15.55 -12.92 19.92
CA PHE A 167 14.71 -12.22 18.96
C PHE A 167 14.80 -12.82 17.56
N LYS A 168 13.71 -12.63 16.79
CA LYS A 168 13.60 -13.04 15.40
C LYS A 168 13.49 -11.83 14.48
N VAL A 169 14.22 -11.85 13.38
CA VAL A 169 14.19 -10.79 12.36
C VAL A 169 13.30 -11.24 11.21
N TYR A 170 12.36 -10.40 10.83
CA TYR A 170 11.49 -10.59 9.67
C TYR A 170 11.91 -9.62 8.54
N ASN A 171 11.84 -10.11 7.30
CA ASN A 171 12.07 -9.27 6.14
C ASN A 171 10.80 -8.53 5.74
#